data_57802711b65d20dac1adc43b828293fa
#
_entry.id   57802711b65d20dac1adc43b828293fa
#
_cell.length_a   1.000
_cell.length_b   1.000
_cell.length_c   1.000
_cell.angle_alpha   90.00
_cell.angle_beta   90.00
_cell.angle_gamma   90.00
#
_symmetry.space_group_name_H-M   'P 1'
#
loop_
_entity.id
_entity.type
_entity.pdbx_description
1 polymer ?
#
loop_
_entity_poly.entity_id
_entity_poly.type
_entity_poly.pdbx_seq_one_letter_code
_entity_poly.pdbx_strand_id
1 'polypeptide(L)'
;MITLSGCWSSKELNERIFPTMMTIDLLEDGNLEVSFGFPIPNRMIPGQTGGSSSGGAEPFTFISKKGKELGQVLRDIQLDTSRDIFFGQTRVVVIGSRYAQHDMGTLIDLISRLPNFQFSTNLFVTKDNVDDIKRTLTVSERFISTVLTKLIDDHLTLNTTVKDFLMASYKTGDILIPQISFKNIPKSEVVNSEKISGPVQTEQSLFQMVK
;
A
#
# COMPACT_ATOMS: atom_id res chain seq x y z
N MET A 1 11.17 -44.36 23.44
CA MET A 1 11.92 -43.40 22.61
C MET A 1 10.91 -42.39 22.09
N ILE A 2 10.96 -41.14 22.53
CA ILE A 2 10.11 -40.07 22.06
C ILE A 2 10.92 -39.33 21.02
N THR A 3 10.56 -39.46 19.71
CA THR A 3 11.15 -38.71 18.63
C THR A 3 10.45 -37.35 18.57
N LEU A 4 11.11 -36.30 19.02
CA LEU A 4 10.69 -34.93 18.80
C LEU A 4 10.91 -34.58 17.30
N SER A 5 9.85 -34.66 16.52
CA SER A 5 9.86 -34.10 15.16
C SER A 5 9.78 -32.57 15.26
N GLY A 6 10.92 -31.91 15.10
CA GLY A 6 10.99 -30.46 15.01
C GLY A 6 10.33 -29.94 13.72
N CYS A 7 9.84 -28.69 13.73
CA CYS A 7 9.29 -28.02 12.56
C CYS A 7 10.36 -27.88 11.46
N TRP A 8 10.27 -28.71 10.42
CA TRP A 8 11.24 -28.76 9.30
C TRP A 8 11.12 -27.59 8.31
N SER A 9 10.05 -26.79 8.35
CA SER A 9 9.73 -25.76 7.36
C SER A 9 9.63 -24.36 7.96
N SER A 10 10.69 -23.89 8.63
CA SER A 10 10.75 -22.48 9.05
C SER A 10 11.55 -21.68 8.03
N LYS A 11 10.88 -20.81 7.23
CA LYS A 11 11.57 -19.80 6.43
C LYS A 11 12.05 -18.68 7.36
N GLU A 12 13.32 -18.34 7.28
CA GLU A 12 13.91 -17.28 8.09
C GLU A 12 13.40 -15.89 7.69
N LEU A 13 13.41 -14.93 8.63
CA LEU A 13 12.96 -13.56 8.38
C LEU A 13 13.81 -12.82 7.34
N ASN A 14 15.09 -13.17 7.24
CA ASN A 14 16.03 -12.61 6.27
C ASN A 14 15.76 -13.09 4.83
N GLU A 15 15.00 -14.17 4.64
CA GLU A 15 14.55 -14.65 3.33
C GLU A 15 13.25 -13.99 2.87
N ARG A 16 12.67 -13.11 3.68
CA ARG A 16 11.39 -12.46 3.42
C ARG A 16 11.54 -10.95 3.27
N ILE A 17 10.63 -10.37 2.49
CA ILE A 17 10.44 -8.92 2.40
C ILE A 17 8.98 -8.60 2.73
N PHE A 18 8.75 -7.52 3.46
CA PHE A 18 7.45 -7.18 4.04
C PHE A 18 6.93 -5.87 3.46
N PRO A 19 6.01 -5.90 2.48
CA PRO A 19 5.34 -4.68 2.04
C PRO A 19 4.40 -4.16 3.13
N THR A 20 4.37 -2.86 3.32
CA THR A 20 3.42 -2.18 4.22
C THR A 20 2.26 -1.55 3.49
N MET A 21 2.40 -1.38 2.19
CA MET A 21 1.44 -0.74 1.30
C MET A 21 1.42 -1.42 -0.06
N MET A 22 0.24 -1.52 -0.64
CA MET A 22 0.01 -1.90 -2.03
C MET A 22 -0.70 -0.76 -2.75
N THR A 23 -0.33 -0.51 -3.99
CA THR A 23 -1.07 0.39 -4.87
C THR A 23 -1.43 -0.31 -6.17
N ILE A 24 -2.59 0.03 -6.72
CA ILE A 24 -3.04 -0.48 -8.01
C ILE A 24 -3.75 0.63 -8.80
N ASP A 25 -3.46 0.76 -10.08
CA ASP A 25 -4.18 1.64 -10.99
C ASP A 25 -4.32 1.02 -12.38
N LEU A 26 -5.29 1.53 -13.13
CA LEU A 26 -5.50 1.24 -14.54
C LEU A 26 -4.95 2.41 -15.36
N LEU A 27 -3.94 2.14 -16.15
CA LEU A 27 -3.29 3.14 -17.00
C LEU A 27 -4.12 3.42 -18.26
N GLU A 28 -3.81 4.51 -18.95
CA GLU A 28 -4.51 4.92 -20.18
C GLU A 28 -4.33 3.94 -21.33
N ASP A 29 -3.24 3.19 -21.35
CA ASP A 29 -2.96 2.14 -22.31
C ASP A 29 -3.70 0.82 -22.03
N GLY A 30 -4.54 0.79 -20.97
CA GLY A 30 -5.28 -0.40 -20.54
C GLY A 30 -4.44 -1.41 -19.76
N ASN A 31 -3.20 -1.10 -19.42
CA ASN A 31 -2.39 -1.92 -18.54
C ASN A 31 -2.67 -1.58 -17.07
N LEU A 32 -2.57 -2.59 -16.22
CA LEU A 32 -2.56 -2.41 -14.78
C LEU A 32 -1.16 -2.04 -14.31
N GLU A 33 -1.05 -1.12 -13.38
CA GLU A 33 0.18 -0.89 -12.63
C GLU A 33 -0.03 -1.26 -11.18
N VAL A 34 0.79 -2.19 -10.68
CA VAL A 34 0.81 -2.58 -9.26
C VAL A 34 2.15 -2.22 -8.67
N SER A 35 2.12 -1.65 -7.48
CA SER A 35 3.34 -1.35 -6.74
C SER A 35 3.22 -1.78 -5.30
N PHE A 36 4.32 -2.26 -4.74
CA PHE A 36 4.45 -2.52 -3.30
C PHE A 36 5.49 -1.61 -2.68
N GLY A 37 5.12 -0.98 -1.55
CA GLY A 37 6.00 -0.16 -0.75
C GLY A 37 6.65 -0.97 0.37
N PHE A 38 7.99 -0.99 0.38
CA PHE A 38 8.80 -1.73 1.33
C PHE A 38 9.61 -0.77 2.22
N PRO A 39 9.62 -0.97 3.56
CA PRO A 39 10.54 -0.27 4.45
C PRO A 39 11.97 -0.74 4.21
N ILE A 40 12.93 0.17 4.29
CA ILE A 40 14.37 -0.13 4.21
C ILE A 40 14.96 -0.07 5.61
N PRO A 41 15.19 -1.22 6.29
CA PRO A 41 15.60 -1.25 7.71
C PRO A 41 16.89 -0.49 7.98
N ASN A 42 17.90 -0.59 7.12
CA ASN A 42 19.21 0.05 7.30
C ASN A 42 19.17 1.59 7.23
N ARG A 43 18.08 2.17 6.72
CA ARG A 43 17.87 3.62 6.66
C ARG A 43 16.98 4.15 7.78
N MET A 44 16.54 3.26 8.66
CA MET A 44 15.68 3.59 9.80
C MET A 44 16.48 3.93 11.08
N ILE A 45 17.79 3.61 11.13
CA ILE A 45 18.61 3.81 12.33
C ILE A 45 19.17 5.23 12.29
N PRO A 46 18.78 6.14 13.23
CA PRO A 46 19.36 7.47 13.33
C PRO A 46 20.85 7.36 13.62
N GLY A 47 21.69 8.05 12.83
CA GLY A 47 23.13 8.12 13.05
C GLY A 47 23.98 7.11 12.29
N GLN A 48 23.41 6.15 11.59
CA GLN A 48 24.15 5.24 10.71
C GLN A 48 24.14 5.78 9.26
N THR A 49 24.84 6.90 9.07
CA THR A 49 25.19 7.38 7.72
C THR A 49 26.29 6.48 7.15
N GLY A 50 25.91 5.37 6.57
CA GLY A 50 26.80 4.62 5.71
C GLY A 50 27.00 5.37 4.40
N GLY A 51 28.11 6.07 4.26
CA GLY A 51 28.61 6.60 2.98
C GLY A 51 27.99 7.93 2.57
N SER A 52 28.85 8.95 2.57
CA SER A 52 28.68 10.28 2.02
C SER A 52 27.97 10.33 0.67
N SER A 53 26.70 10.64 0.66
CA SER A 53 26.07 11.35 -0.44
C SER A 53 24.96 12.24 0.13
N SER A 54 25.04 13.50 -0.17
CA SER A 54 24.16 14.61 0.21
C SER A 54 22.80 14.56 -0.51
N GLY A 55 22.10 13.47 -0.38
CA GLY A 55 20.71 13.29 -0.82
C GLY A 55 20.03 12.44 0.23
N GLY A 56 19.06 13.00 0.96
CA GLY A 56 18.28 12.28 1.97
C GLY A 56 17.70 11.01 1.37
N ALA A 57 18.34 9.87 1.67
CA ALA A 57 17.91 8.59 1.15
C ALA A 57 16.59 8.22 1.82
N GLU A 58 15.56 8.02 1.02
CA GLU A 58 14.21 7.69 1.47
C GLU A 58 14.20 6.40 2.29
N PRO A 59 13.43 6.34 3.40
CA PRO A 59 13.39 5.17 4.28
C PRO A 59 12.57 4.01 3.71
N PHE A 60 12.00 4.17 2.53
CA PHE A 60 11.19 3.17 1.83
C PHE A 60 11.54 3.11 0.34
N THR A 61 11.15 2.03 -0.29
CA THR A 61 11.26 1.85 -1.75
C THR A 61 9.97 1.24 -2.30
N PHE A 62 9.69 1.51 -3.58
CA PHE A 62 8.60 0.89 -4.30
C PHE A 62 9.13 -0.04 -5.39
N ILE A 63 8.53 -1.21 -5.50
CA ILE A 63 8.72 -2.11 -6.63
C ILE A 63 7.41 -2.11 -7.41
N SER A 64 7.48 -1.72 -8.69
CA SER A 64 6.32 -1.55 -9.55
C SER A 64 6.45 -2.41 -10.80
N LYS A 65 5.34 -3.00 -11.23
CA LYS A 65 5.22 -3.69 -12.51
C LYS A 65 3.92 -3.32 -13.20
N LYS A 66 3.97 -3.42 -14.54
CA LYS A 66 2.82 -3.17 -15.42
C LYS A 66 2.49 -4.43 -16.19
N GLY A 67 1.21 -4.64 -16.46
CA GLY A 67 0.75 -5.79 -17.25
C GLY A 67 -0.75 -5.78 -17.41
N LYS A 68 -1.26 -6.72 -18.19
CA LYS A 68 -2.71 -6.81 -18.47
C LYS A 68 -3.46 -7.58 -17.39
N GLU A 69 -2.81 -8.55 -16.78
CA GLU A 69 -3.42 -9.44 -15.79
C GLU A 69 -2.77 -9.26 -14.42
N LEU A 70 -3.59 -9.04 -13.43
CA LEU A 70 -3.16 -8.75 -12.06
C LEU A 70 -2.29 -9.90 -11.49
N GLY A 71 -2.67 -11.15 -11.72
CA GLY A 71 -1.92 -12.31 -11.26
C GLY A 71 -0.54 -12.44 -11.91
N GLN A 72 -0.39 -12.04 -13.18
CA GLN A 72 0.89 -12.00 -13.86
C GLN A 72 1.78 -10.91 -13.29
N VAL A 73 1.24 -9.70 -13.11
CA VAL A 73 1.98 -8.57 -12.54
C VAL A 73 2.53 -8.90 -11.16
N LEU A 74 1.77 -9.59 -10.31
CA LEU A 74 2.26 -10.02 -8.99
C LEU A 74 3.40 -11.04 -9.07
N ARG A 75 3.32 -12.00 -10.00
CA ARG A 75 4.42 -12.94 -10.23
C ARG A 75 5.68 -12.23 -10.70
N ASP A 76 5.54 -11.25 -11.59
CA ASP A 76 6.68 -10.48 -12.11
C ASP A 76 7.33 -9.63 -11.00
N ILE A 77 6.54 -9.08 -10.07
CA ILE A 77 7.07 -8.41 -8.87
C ILE A 77 7.84 -9.40 -7.98
N GLN A 78 7.28 -10.62 -7.78
CA GLN A 78 7.98 -11.65 -6.98
C GLN A 78 9.30 -12.08 -7.62
N LEU A 79 9.38 -12.14 -8.94
CA LEU A 79 10.61 -12.50 -9.65
C LEU A 79 11.69 -11.41 -9.55
N ASP A 80 11.31 -10.14 -9.44
CA ASP A 80 12.26 -9.04 -9.25
C ASP A 80 12.82 -8.98 -7.82
N THR A 81 12.15 -9.64 -6.87
CA THR A 81 12.61 -9.68 -5.48
C THR A 81 13.45 -10.93 -5.24
N SER A 82 14.65 -10.75 -4.68
CA SER A 82 15.50 -11.88 -4.26
C SER A 82 14.98 -12.61 -3.01
N ARG A 83 13.85 -12.15 -2.45
CA ARG A 83 13.25 -12.63 -1.21
C ARG A 83 11.76 -12.89 -1.42
N ASP A 84 11.19 -13.80 -0.65
CA ASP A 84 9.76 -14.06 -0.67
C ASP A 84 8.96 -12.87 -0.12
N ILE A 85 7.97 -12.41 -0.87
CA ILE A 85 7.07 -11.35 -0.41
C ILE A 85 6.08 -11.94 0.60
N PHE A 86 6.10 -11.41 1.82
CA PHE A 86 5.16 -11.79 2.88
C PHE A 86 4.17 -10.64 3.13
N PHE A 87 2.94 -10.82 2.70
CA PHE A 87 1.90 -9.78 2.70
C PHE A 87 1.29 -9.48 4.07
N GLY A 88 1.62 -10.23 5.11
CA GLY A 88 1.04 -10.09 6.45
C GLY A 88 1.32 -8.75 7.16
N GLN A 89 2.17 -7.90 6.58
CA GLN A 89 2.42 -6.55 7.09
C GLN A 89 1.78 -5.45 6.22
N THR A 90 1.05 -5.82 5.17
CA THR A 90 0.34 -4.87 4.32
C THR A 90 -0.85 -4.30 5.08
N ARG A 91 -0.81 -3.00 5.39
CA ARG A 91 -1.83 -2.31 6.18
C ARG A 91 -2.81 -1.52 5.32
N VAL A 92 -2.36 -1.11 4.13
CA VAL A 92 -3.11 -0.20 3.27
C VAL A 92 -3.02 -0.66 1.82
N VAL A 93 -4.15 -0.63 1.13
CA VAL A 93 -4.26 -0.73 -0.33
C VAL A 93 -4.82 0.59 -0.85
N VAL A 94 -4.10 1.25 -1.74
CA VAL A 94 -4.58 2.46 -2.43
C VAL A 94 -4.88 2.11 -3.88
N ILE A 95 -6.09 2.42 -4.28
CA ILE A 95 -6.68 2.03 -5.55
C ILE A 95 -6.92 3.29 -6.38
N GLY A 96 -6.36 3.35 -7.59
CA GLY A 96 -6.66 4.42 -8.54
C GLY A 96 -8.13 4.39 -8.93
N SER A 97 -8.75 5.56 -9.07
CA SER A 97 -10.18 5.69 -9.36
C SER A 97 -10.58 5.00 -10.66
N ARG A 98 -9.71 4.97 -11.66
CA ARG A 98 -9.94 4.26 -12.94
C ARG A 98 -10.08 2.76 -12.72
N TYR A 99 -9.19 2.17 -11.92
CA TYR A 99 -9.27 0.76 -11.59
C TYR A 99 -10.49 0.45 -10.70
N ALA A 100 -10.77 1.30 -9.72
CA ALA A 100 -11.91 1.14 -8.82
C ALA A 100 -13.27 1.10 -9.56
N GLN A 101 -13.36 1.79 -10.70
CA GLN A 101 -14.55 1.78 -11.57
C GLN A 101 -14.58 0.60 -12.53
N HIS A 102 -13.45 -0.08 -12.72
CA HIS A 102 -13.32 -1.14 -13.72
C HIS A 102 -13.56 -2.54 -13.12
N ASP A 103 -12.79 -2.93 -12.11
CA ASP A 103 -12.82 -4.32 -11.62
C ASP A 103 -12.31 -4.48 -10.18
N MET A 104 -13.11 -4.06 -9.22
CA MET A 104 -12.83 -4.28 -7.81
C MET A 104 -12.96 -5.75 -7.39
N GLY A 105 -13.82 -6.50 -8.08
CA GLY A 105 -14.06 -7.91 -7.77
C GLY A 105 -12.82 -8.76 -7.94
N THR A 106 -12.13 -8.64 -9.08
CA THR A 106 -10.88 -9.36 -9.35
C THR A 106 -9.77 -8.99 -8.37
N LEU A 107 -9.66 -7.72 -7.98
CA LEU A 107 -8.67 -7.32 -6.96
C LEU A 107 -8.92 -8.02 -5.63
N ILE A 108 -10.16 -7.98 -5.16
CA ILE A 108 -10.51 -8.54 -3.85
C ILE A 108 -10.43 -10.07 -3.86
N ASP A 109 -10.86 -10.73 -4.95
CA ASP A 109 -10.68 -12.18 -5.10
C ASP A 109 -9.20 -12.55 -5.05
N LEU A 110 -8.33 -11.83 -5.76
CA LEU A 110 -6.90 -12.06 -5.74
C LEU A 110 -6.31 -11.85 -4.34
N ILE A 111 -6.60 -10.72 -3.69
CA ILE A 111 -6.13 -10.42 -2.33
C ILE A 111 -6.55 -11.52 -1.36
N SER A 112 -7.78 -12.03 -1.49
CA SER A 112 -8.30 -13.09 -0.62
C SER A 112 -7.54 -14.42 -0.78
N ARG A 113 -6.91 -14.63 -1.92
CA ARG A 113 -6.10 -15.84 -2.22
C ARG A 113 -4.62 -15.66 -1.92
N LEU A 114 -4.15 -14.42 -1.68
CA LEU A 114 -2.75 -14.20 -1.33
C LEU A 114 -2.43 -14.77 0.06
N PRO A 115 -1.39 -15.59 0.17
CA PRO A 115 -1.02 -16.18 1.45
C PRO A 115 -0.65 -15.09 2.46
N ASN A 116 -1.17 -15.22 3.67
CA ASN A 116 -0.90 -14.31 4.79
C ASN A 116 -1.40 -12.86 4.60
N PHE A 117 -2.19 -12.55 3.59
CA PHE A 117 -2.78 -11.23 3.47
C PHE A 117 -3.86 -11.02 4.54
N GLN A 118 -3.83 -9.87 5.21
CA GLN A 118 -4.77 -9.59 6.29
C GLN A 118 -6.06 -8.95 5.77
N PHE A 119 -7.20 -9.50 6.13
CA PHE A 119 -8.50 -8.92 5.76
C PHE A 119 -8.83 -7.62 6.52
N SER A 120 -8.06 -7.30 7.56
CA SER A 120 -8.08 -6.01 8.25
C SER A 120 -7.34 -4.90 7.52
N THR A 121 -6.74 -5.18 6.36
CA THR A 121 -6.08 -4.18 5.51
C THR A 121 -7.07 -3.12 5.06
N ASN A 122 -6.71 -1.85 5.21
CA ASN A 122 -7.56 -0.71 4.89
C ASN A 122 -7.54 -0.40 3.39
N LEU A 123 -8.69 -0.05 2.85
CA LEU A 123 -8.88 0.33 1.46
C LEU A 123 -9.03 1.84 1.33
N PHE A 124 -8.35 2.42 0.36
CA PHE A 124 -8.48 3.82 -0.03
C PHE A 124 -8.58 3.93 -1.56
N VAL A 125 -9.26 4.95 -2.03
CA VAL A 125 -9.31 5.28 -3.46
C VAL A 125 -8.67 6.66 -3.67
N THR A 126 -7.97 6.84 -4.78
CA THR A 126 -7.42 8.14 -5.19
C THR A 126 -7.79 8.47 -6.62
N LYS A 127 -8.06 9.77 -6.90
CA LYS A 127 -8.17 10.31 -8.25
C LYS A 127 -6.82 10.81 -8.79
N ASP A 128 -5.87 11.03 -7.89
CA ASP A 128 -4.53 11.46 -8.25
C ASP A 128 -3.77 10.30 -8.87
N ASN A 129 -2.70 10.63 -9.58
CA ASN A 129 -1.82 9.61 -10.12
C ASN A 129 -1.17 8.82 -8.97
N VAL A 130 -1.30 7.51 -9.02
CA VAL A 130 -0.73 6.61 -7.99
C VAL A 130 0.80 6.77 -7.89
N ASP A 131 1.47 7.20 -8.96
CA ASP A 131 2.90 7.52 -8.93
C ASP A 131 3.24 8.71 -8.01
N ASP A 132 2.31 9.63 -7.78
CA ASP A 132 2.52 10.76 -6.87
C ASP A 132 2.65 10.28 -5.43
N ILE A 133 2.01 9.17 -5.07
CA ILE A 133 2.17 8.51 -3.77
C ILE A 133 3.63 8.15 -3.51
N LYS A 134 4.31 7.63 -4.52
CA LYS A 134 5.72 7.20 -4.44
C LYS A 134 6.67 8.38 -4.20
N ARG A 135 6.24 9.58 -4.56
CA ARG A 135 7.02 10.83 -4.45
C ARG A 135 6.58 11.71 -3.29
N THR A 136 5.47 11.38 -2.64
CA THR A 136 4.93 12.17 -1.54
C THR A 136 5.84 12.05 -0.32
N LEU A 137 6.41 13.18 0.08
CA LEU A 137 7.18 13.28 1.32
C LEU A 137 6.23 13.40 2.51
N THR A 138 6.48 12.60 3.52
CA THR A 138 5.77 12.69 4.79
C THR A 138 6.58 13.52 5.77
N VAL A 139 5.95 14.50 6.42
CA VAL A 139 6.64 15.44 7.33
C VAL A 139 6.91 14.80 8.69
N SER A 140 5.92 14.12 9.24
CA SER A 140 5.97 13.58 10.62
C SER A 140 6.18 12.08 10.68
N GLU A 141 5.81 11.36 9.63
CA GLU A 141 5.87 9.90 9.58
C GLU A 141 6.85 9.43 8.51
N ARG A 142 7.47 8.26 8.76
CA ARG A 142 8.43 7.68 7.81
C ARG A 142 7.76 7.01 6.61
N PHE A 143 6.49 6.61 6.75
CA PHE A 143 5.76 5.85 5.73
C PHE A 143 4.38 6.43 5.50
N ILE A 144 3.98 6.53 4.24
CA ILE A 144 2.62 6.95 3.84
C ILE A 144 1.57 6.00 4.43
N SER A 145 1.85 4.69 4.47
CA SER A 145 0.95 3.72 5.11
C SER A 145 0.66 4.05 6.57
N THR A 146 1.64 4.56 7.32
CA THR A 146 1.43 5.00 8.71
C THR A 146 0.56 6.24 8.78
N VAL A 147 0.77 7.21 7.87
CA VAL A 147 -0.08 8.42 7.80
C VAL A 147 -1.54 8.02 7.55
N LEU A 148 -1.78 7.16 6.56
CA LEU A 148 -3.13 6.70 6.22
C LEU A 148 -3.79 5.92 7.36
N THR A 149 -3.04 5.08 8.06
CA THR A 149 -3.55 4.37 9.24
C THR A 149 -3.91 5.34 10.36
N LYS A 150 -3.07 6.37 10.63
CA LYS A 150 -3.37 7.39 11.61
C LYS A 150 -4.63 8.20 11.30
N LEU A 151 -4.90 8.50 10.02
CA LEU A 151 -6.16 9.18 9.65
C LEU A 151 -7.39 8.37 10.07
N ILE A 152 -7.30 7.05 10.07
CA ILE A 152 -8.37 6.16 10.56
C ILE A 152 -8.40 6.16 12.09
N ASP A 153 -7.25 6.00 12.75
CA ASP A 153 -7.14 5.94 14.20
C ASP A 153 -7.64 7.25 14.87
N ASP A 154 -7.36 8.39 14.23
CA ASP A 154 -7.80 9.72 14.65
C ASP A 154 -9.25 10.03 14.22
N HIS A 155 -9.97 9.07 13.65
CA HIS A 155 -11.35 9.22 13.15
C HIS A 155 -11.55 10.34 12.11
N LEU A 156 -10.50 10.68 11.37
CA LEU A 156 -10.55 11.69 10.31
C LEU A 156 -11.08 11.13 8.98
N THR A 157 -11.17 9.81 8.86
CA THR A 157 -11.70 9.11 7.67
C THR A 157 -12.43 7.84 8.06
N LEU A 158 -13.17 7.27 7.10
CA LEU A 158 -13.83 5.98 7.30
C LEU A 158 -12.82 4.86 7.40
N ASN A 159 -13.10 3.91 8.27
CA ASN A 159 -12.36 2.66 8.35
C ASN A 159 -13.06 1.61 7.48
N THR A 160 -12.60 1.45 6.24
CA THR A 160 -13.11 0.44 5.31
C THR A 160 -12.03 -0.57 5.01
N THR A 161 -12.28 -1.83 5.33
CA THR A 161 -11.31 -2.92 5.20
C THR A 161 -11.66 -3.87 4.05
N VAL A 162 -10.70 -4.69 3.65
CA VAL A 162 -10.92 -5.81 2.69
C VAL A 162 -12.05 -6.72 3.18
N LYS A 163 -12.12 -6.99 4.49
CA LYS A 163 -13.22 -7.77 5.09
C LYS A 163 -14.58 -7.12 4.84
N ASP A 164 -14.68 -5.80 5.05
CA ASP A 164 -15.95 -5.08 4.87
C ASP A 164 -16.39 -5.14 3.42
N PHE A 165 -15.44 -5.00 2.47
CA PHE A 165 -15.71 -5.15 1.06
C PHE A 165 -16.23 -6.56 0.71
N LEU A 166 -15.55 -7.61 1.18
CA LEU A 166 -16.01 -9.00 0.98
C LEU A 166 -17.41 -9.21 1.54
N MET A 167 -17.68 -8.72 2.74
CA MET A 167 -19.00 -8.84 3.36
C MET A 167 -20.08 -8.10 2.57
N ALA A 168 -19.79 -6.92 2.05
CA ALA A 168 -20.71 -6.17 1.20
C ALA A 168 -21.00 -6.89 -0.12
N SER A 169 -19.97 -7.43 -0.79
CA SER A 169 -20.14 -8.17 -2.05
C SER A 169 -20.96 -9.44 -1.88
N TYR A 170 -20.81 -10.17 -0.78
CA TYR A 170 -21.65 -11.35 -0.49
C TYR A 170 -23.10 -11.01 -0.15
N LYS A 171 -23.33 -9.85 0.48
CA LYS A 171 -24.67 -9.41 0.88
C LYS A 171 -25.39 -8.56 -0.17
N THR A 172 -24.81 -8.39 -1.36
CA THR A 172 -25.30 -7.48 -2.41
C THR A 172 -25.53 -6.06 -1.91
N GLY A 173 -24.68 -5.60 -1.00
CA GLY A 173 -24.73 -4.27 -0.40
C GLY A 173 -23.73 -3.31 -1.05
N ASP A 174 -23.99 -2.03 -0.89
CA ASP A 174 -23.06 -0.97 -1.23
C ASP A 174 -22.00 -0.80 -0.13
N ILE A 175 -20.81 -0.35 -0.50
CA ILE A 175 -19.74 -0.04 0.43
C ILE A 175 -19.16 1.35 0.14
N LEU A 176 -18.84 2.07 1.21
CA LEU A 176 -18.15 3.35 1.14
C LEU A 176 -16.65 3.12 1.31
N ILE A 177 -15.86 3.57 0.35
CA ILE A 177 -14.38 3.56 0.46
C ILE A 177 -13.92 5.01 0.51
N PRO A 178 -13.10 5.40 1.51
CA PRO A 178 -12.61 6.77 1.63
C PRO A 178 -11.73 7.14 0.43
N GLN A 179 -11.97 8.32 -0.12
CA GLN A 179 -11.14 8.91 -1.14
C GLN A 179 -10.07 9.78 -0.51
N ILE A 180 -8.84 9.63 -0.98
CA ILE A 180 -7.69 10.45 -0.57
C ILE A 180 -7.10 11.20 -1.75
N SER A 181 -6.54 12.36 -1.47
CA SER A 181 -5.76 13.16 -2.42
C SER A 181 -4.38 13.46 -1.85
N PHE A 182 -3.37 13.36 -2.70
CA PHE A 182 -1.97 13.59 -2.34
C PHE A 182 -1.53 14.95 -2.88
N LYS A 183 -1.30 15.90 -1.98
CA LYS A 183 -0.70 17.18 -2.38
C LYS A 183 0.82 17.06 -2.41
N ASN A 184 1.42 17.29 -3.58
CA ASN A 184 2.85 17.48 -3.69
C ASN A 184 3.24 18.80 -3.01
N ILE A 185 3.83 18.73 -1.82
CA ILE A 185 4.43 19.89 -1.16
C ILE A 185 5.86 20.00 -1.69
N PRO A 186 6.21 21.08 -2.41
CA PRO A 186 7.57 21.26 -2.89
C PRO A 186 8.53 21.34 -1.69
N LYS A 187 9.70 20.72 -1.81
CA LYS A 187 10.73 20.65 -0.74
C LYS A 187 11.10 22.01 -0.14
N SER A 188 10.90 23.10 -0.87
CA SER A 188 11.19 24.47 -0.44
C SER A 188 10.17 25.04 0.57
N GLU A 189 8.96 24.49 0.67
CA GLU A 189 7.93 24.99 1.59
C GLU A 189 7.93 24.28 2.94
N VAL A 190 8.54 23.08 3.02
CA VAL A 190 8.62 22.29 4.26
C VAL A 190 9.42 22.99 5.36
N VAL A 191 10.33 23.89 5.01
CA VAL A 191 11.24 24.58 5.96
C VAL A 191 10.57 25.76 6.68
N ASN A 192 9.44 26.29 6.16
CA ASN A 192 8.89 27.57 6.64
C ASN A 192 7.48 27.51 7.27
N SER A 193 6.90 26.33 7.50
CA SER A 193 5.50 26.28 7.97
C SER A 193 5.33 25.40 9.21
N GLU A 194 5.24 26.02 10.37
CA GLU A 194 4.76 25.40 11.62
C GLU A 194 3.25 25.10 11.65
N LYS A 195 2.53 25.33 10.54
CA LYS A 195 1.10 25.05 10.38
C LYS A 195 0.82 24.45 9.02
N ILE A 196 1.11 23.18 8.85
CA ILE A 196 0.70 22.45 7.64
C ILE A 196 -0.38 21.44 8.03
N SER A 197 -1.60 21.66 7.50
CA SER A 197 -2.53 20.56 7.25
C SER A 197 -1.77 19.48 6.47
N GLY A 198 -1.75 18.24 6.98
CA GLY A 198 -0.93 17.16 6.46
C GLY A 198 -1.02 16.99 4.93
N PRO A 199 -0.06 16.31 4.29
CA PRO A 199 0.05 16.17 2.84
C PRO A 199 -1.09 15.34 2.22
N VAL A 200 -1.96 14.79 3.04
CA VAL A 200 -3.10 13.95 2.61
C VAL A 200 -4.41 14.63 3.01
N GLN A 201 -5.28 14.86 2.04
CA GLN A 201 -6.65 15.28 2.26
C GLN A 201 -7.59 14.11 2.02
N THR A 202 -8.58 13.96 2.88
CA THR A 202 -9.64 12.95 2.75
C THR A 202 -10.92 13.63 2.29
N GLU A 203 -11.48 13.15 1.19
CA GLU A 203 -12.85 13.44 0.79
C GLU A 203 -13.70 12.17 0.98
N GLN A 204 -14.85 12.32 1.61
CA GLN A 204 -15.83 11.22 1.70
C GLN A 204 -16.60 11.16 0.39
N SER A 205 -16.17 10.33 -0.54
CA SER A 205 -16.92 10.09 -1.77
C SER A 205 -17.54 8.69 -1.76
N LEU A 206 -18.78 8.63 -2.23
CA LEU A 206 -19.52 7.40 -2.40
C LEU A 206 -19.00 6.70 -3.66
N PHE A 207 -18.33 5.57 -3.51
CA PHE A 207 -18.07 4.66 -4.62
C PHE A 207 -19.20 3.62 -4.65
N GLN A 208 -20.18 3.80 -5.55
CA GLN A 208 -21.12 2.73 -5.87
C GLN A 208 -20.41 1.66 -6.70
N MET A 209 -20.51 0.41 -6.24
CA MET A 209 -20.11 -0.71 -7.06
C MET A 209 -21.00 -0.76 -8.30
N VAL A 210 -20.40 -0.61 -9.48
CA VAL A 210 -21.05 -0.97 -10.73
C VAL A 210 -21.08 -2.50 -10.79
N LYS A 211 -22.31 -3.03 -10.95
CA LYS A 211 -22.57 -4.46 -11.13
C LYS A 211 -22.03 -4.95 -12.47
#